data_325c322d3d9e713424d51ee5c93bc822
#
_entry.id   325c322d3d9e713424d51ee5c93bc822
#
_cell.length_a   1.000
_cell.length_b   1.000
_cell.length_c   1.000
_cell.angle_alpha   90.00
_cell.angle_beta   90.00
_cell.angle_gamma   90.00
#
_symmetry.space_group_name_H-M   'P 1'
#
loop_
_entity.id
_entity.type
_entity.pdbx_description
1 polymer ?
#
loop_
_entity_poly.entity_id
_entity_poly.type
_entity_poly.pdbx_seq_one_letter_code
_entity_poly.pdbx_strand_id
1 'polypeptide(L)'
;MPEKILGLDIGAGSVKAVLLSRGFFGAHRILGVRRIDIRGPGGVPEALALLFADPVYEGATCVTALPADRISFRNIRLPFRGDRRIRQTLAFALEPLTHQPLNSVFIDYLVSSQDVQSEIFAALADRSLVGEWTELLSPHTRETAVIDVGAAPLAAFLLRKPDSHACTLVLDVGLRDTTAIFTAEGRIRHIRHFHFGGEKATQAVAETLRMDTAAAEALKKAGDIPEPAAASVRAVCDPFLSELKNTQRFLFDQGRIPSEISRIILTGGGALTPGLAERLSRTFAVCVEGTDLITSGNYEMEHALRSSWEPAILDQALALATRPMGKGRGFNFRQRESVTAGFGGLDGFLKKGAA
;
A
#
# COMPACT_ATOMS: atom_id res chain seq x y z
N MET A 1 0.03 -15.37 26.61
CA MET A 1 0.83 -14.15 26.32
C MET A 1 0.01 -13.28 25.38
N PRO A 2 0.06 -11.98 25.46
CA PRO A 2 -0.62 -11.12 24.50
C PRO A 2 -0.10 -11.40 23.08
N GLU A 3 -0.98 -11.37 22.10
CA GLU A 3 -0.67 -11.63 20.71
C GLU A 3 0.26 -10.54 20.17
N LYS A 4 1.42 -10.94 19.64
CA LYS A 4 2.35 -10.05 18.95
C LYS A 4 2.02 -10.01 17.46
N ILE A 5 1.79 -8.82 16.91
CA ILE A 5 1.52 -8.58 15.51
C ILE A 5 2.62 -7.71 14.93
N LEU A 6 3.29 -8.22 13.91
CA LEU A 6 4.31 -7.53 13.16
C LEU A 6 3.73 -6.97 11.86
N GLY A 7 3.63 -5.65 11.76
CA GLY A 7 3.41 -4.97 10.49
C GLY A 7 4.74 -4.79 9.76
N LEU A 8 4.86 -5.40 8.58
CA LEU A 8 6.09 -5.43 7.80
C LEU A 8 5.86 -4.81 6.43
N ASP A 9 6.44 -3.64 6.21
CA ASP A 9 6.46 -2.94 4.93
C ASP A 9 7.80 -3.15 4.23
N ILE A 10 7.80 -3.90 3.12
CA ILE A 10 8.96 -4.21 2.30
C ILE A 10 8.93 -3.32 1.06
N GLY A 11 9.67 -2.22 1.10
CA GLY A 11 9.81 -1.31 -0.03
C GLY A 11 11.09 -1.54 -0.84
N ALA A 12 11.25 -0.81 -1.94
CA ALA A 12 12.44 -0.91 -2.80
C ALA A 12 13.74 -0.47 -2.14
N GLY A 13 13.68 0.44 -1.15
CA GLY A 13 14.88 0.99 -0.50
C GLY A 13 15.07 0.59 0.95
N SER A 14 14.04 0.06 1.61
CA SER A 14 14.14 -0.34 3.02
C SER A 14 13.01 -1.27 3.43
N VAL A 15 13.28 -2.10 4.44
CA VAL A 15 12.30 -2.85 5.21
C VAL A 15 11.96 -2.04 6.46
N LYS A 16 10.67 -1.86 6.73
CA LYS A 16 10.17 -1.17 7.92
C LYS A 16 9.29 -2.12 8.70
N ALA A 17 9.46 -2.14 10.00
CA ALA A 17 8.79 -3.05 10.91
C ALA A 17 8.24 -2.30 12.12
N VAL A 18 6.98 -2.57 12.44
CA VAL A 18 6.34 -2.12 13.68
C VAL A 18 5.73 -3.34 14.36
N LEU A 19 6.19 -3.61 15.57
CA LEU A 19 5.68 -4.71 16.39
C LEU A 19 4.67 -4.17 17.40
N LEU A 20 3.45 -4.69 17.34
CA LEU A 20 2.37 -4.38 18.28
C LEU A 20 2.10 -5.57 19.19
N SER A 21 1.76 -5.25 20.44
CA SER A 21 1.04 -6.13 21.34
C SER A 21 -0.39 -5.63 21.50
N ARG A 22 -1.36 -6.53 21.30
CA ARG A 22 -2.76 -6.21 21.63
C ARG A 22 -2.96 -6.29 23.13
N GLY A 23 -3.24 -5.14 23.75
CA GLY A 23 -3.66 -5.05 25.13
C GLY A 23 -5.13 -5.42 25.33
N PHE A 24 -5.49 -5.68 26.58
CA PHE A 24 -6.89 -5.77 26.98
C PHE A 24 -7.53 -4.38 26.86
N PHE A 25 -8.81 -4.32 26.49
CA PHE A 25 -9.59 -3.08 26.32
C PHE A 25 -9.19 -2.18 25.14
N GLY A 26 -8.55 -2.72 24.10
CA GLY A 26 -8.30 -1.99 22.85
C GLY A 26 -7.10 -1.05 22.87
N ALA A 27 -6.33 -0.97 23.94
CA ALA A 27 -5.04 -0.31 23.96
C ALA A 27 -4.01 -1.16 23.18
N HIS A 28 -3.25 -0.53 22.31
CA HIS A 28 -2.17 -1.18 21.56
C HIS A 28 -0.83 -0.65 22.09
N ARG A 29 0.08 -1.56 22.46
CA ARG A 29 1.45 -1.19 22.84
C ARG A 29 2.41 -1.50 21.71
N ILE A 30 3.18 -0.50 21.29
CA ILE A 30 4.29 -0.65 20.36
C ILE A 30 5.48 -1.19 21.13
N LEU A 31 5.92 -2.39 20.76
CA LEU A 31 7.02 -3.11 21.41
C LEU A 31 8.36 -2.93 20.68
N GLY A 32 8.32 -2.64 19.39
CA GLY A 32 9.50 -2.47 18.57
C GLY A 32 9.20 -1.72 17.29
N VAL A 33 10.18 -0.94 16.86
CA VAL A 33 10.16 -0.16 15.62
C VAL A 33 11.52 -0.31 14.96
N ARG A 34 11.56 -0.63 13.68
CA ARG A 34 12.80 -0.75 12.95
C ARG A 34 12.65 -0.36 11.49
N ARG A 35 13.69 0.31 10.98
CA ARG A 35 13.93 0.53 9.56
C ARG A 35 15.29 -0.03 9.22
N ILE A 36 15.37 -0.84 8.18
CA ILE A 36 16.61 -1.40 7.66
C ILE A 36 16.70 -1.04 6.18
N ASP A 37 17.72 -0.29 5.83
CA ASP A 37 17.95 0.08 4.43
C ASP A 37 18.45 -1.14 3.65
N ILE A 38 17.88 -1.37 2.47
CA ILE A 38 18.29 -2.43 1.55
C ILE A 38 19.53 -1.93 0.81
N ARG A 39 20.69 -2.55 1.08
CA ARG A 39 21.97 -2.20 0.47
C ARG A 39 22.66 -3.45 -0.06
N GLY A 40 23.37 -3.31 -1.17
CA GLY A 40 24.19 -4.39 -1.73
C GLY A 40 23.40 -5.56 -2.32
N PRO A 41 24.11 -6.65 -2.68
CA PRO A 41 23.55 -7.78 -3.42
C PRO A 41 22.63 -8.69 -2.59
N GLY A 42 22.71 -8.66 -1.26
CA GLY A 42 21.87 -9.47 -0.36
C GLY A 42 20.41 -9.03 -0.31
N GLY A 43 20.13 -7.75 -0.67
CA GLY A 43 18.79 -7.25 -0.86
C GLY A 43 17.84 -7.42 0.33
N VAL A 44 16.58 -7.79 0.02
CA VAL A 44 15.53 -7.99 1.03
C VAL A 44 15.85 -9.14 2.00
N PRO A 45 16.36 -10.31 1.57
CA PRO A 45 16.71 -11.40 2.51
C PRO A 45 17.71 -10.98 3.60
N GLU A 46 18.75 -10.22 3.25
CA GLU A 46 19.73 -9.72 4.21
C GLU A 46 19.08 -8.72 5.19
N ALA A 47 18.26 -7.80 4.69
CA ALA A 47 17.55 -6.86 5.53
C ALA A 47 16.59 -7.54 6.51
N LEU A 48 15.93 -8.63 6.11
CA LEU A 48 15.09 -9.45 6.98
C LEU A 48 15.93 -10.19 8.02
N ALA A 49 17.06 -10.78 7.64
CA ALA A 49 17.97 -11.44 8.57
C ALA A 49 18.45 -10.47 9.66
N LEU A 50 18.79 -9.22 9.28
CA LEU A 50 19.17 -8.17 10.23
C LEU A 50 17.99 -7.73 11.13
N LEU A 51 16.78 -7.69 10.61
CA LEU A 51 15.58 -7.38 11.39
C LEU A 51 15.34 -8.44 12.46
N PHE A 52 15.33 -9.70 12.06
CA PHE A 52 14.99 -10.83 12.92
C PHE A 52 16.17 -11.33 13.79
N ALA A 53 17.37 -10.74 13.64
CA ALA A 53 18.44 -10.90 14.62
C ALA A 53 18.08 -10.33 16.00
N ASP A 54 17.12 -9.41 16.07
CA ASP A 54 16.57 -8.90 17.34
C ASP A 54 15.42 -9.83 17.80
N PRO A 55 15.59 -10.52 18.94
CA PRO A 55 14.61 -11.50 19.42
C PRO A 55 13.24 -10.90 19.79
N VAL A 56 13.12 -9.58 19.86
CA VAL A 56 11.82 -8.93 20.13
C VAL A 56 10.78 -9.28 19.07
N TYR A 57 11.21 -9.47 17.80
CA TYR A 57 10.34 -9.77 16.65
C TYR A 57 10.02 -11.27 16.50
N GLU A 58 10.71 -12.14 17.25
CA GLU A 58 10.52 -13.59 17.15
C GLU A 58 9.08 -14.02 17.52
N GLY A 59 8.56 -14.99 16.78
CA GLY A 59 7.25 -15.59 17.03
C GLY A 59 6.04 -14.68 16.80
N ALA A 60 6.23 -13.53 16.17
CA ALA A 60 5.13 -12.62 15.83
C ALA A 60 4.31 -13.14 14.65
N THR A 61 3.00 -12.86 14.67
CA THR A 61 2.13 -13.00 13.51
C THR A 61 2.38 -11.84 12.55
N CYS A 62 2.76 -12.13 11.31
CA CYS A 62 3.11 -11.12 10.32
C CYS A 62 1.91 -10.67 9.49
N VAL A 63 1.82 -9.37 9.29
CA VAL A 63 0.94 -8.71 8.32
C VAL A 63 1.80 -7.87 7.39
N THR A 64 1.75 -8.16 6.11
CA THR A 64 2.55 -7.48 5.08
C THR A 64 1.71 -7.11 3.87
N ALA A 65 2.32 -6.49 2.87
CA ALA A 65 1.67 -6.12 1.62
C ALA A 65 2.58 -6.37 0.41
N LEU A 66 1.96 -6.69 -0.72
CA LEU A 66 2.63 -6.74 -2.02
C LEU A 66 2.76 -5.33 -2.59
N PRO A 67 3.82 -5.04 -3.36
CA PRO A 67 3.94 -3.80 -4.12
C PRO A 67 2.76 -3.64 -5.09
N ALA A 68 2.16 -2.44 -5.14
CA ALA A 68 0.97 -2.19 -5.94
C ALA A 68 1.21 -2.29 -7.47
N ASP A 69 2.44 -2.10 -7.93
CA ASP A 69 2.86 -2.29 -9.33
C ASP A 69 2.80 -3.75 -9.79
N ARG A 70 2.80 -4.70 -8.85
CA ARG A 70 2.71 -6.15 -9.11
C ARG A 70 1.27 -6.67 -9.06
N ILE A 71 0.28 -5.79 -8.87
CA ILE A 71 -1.13 -6.12 -8.72
C ILE A 71 -1.93 -5.56 -9.88
N SER A 72 -2.78 -6.39 -10.49
CA SER A 72 -3.72 -5.94 -11.50
C SER A 72 -5.05 -5.54 -10.86
N PHE A 73 -5.52 -4.33 -11.13
CA PHE A 73 -6.78 -3.84 -10.59
C PHE A 73 -7.87 -3.78 -11.66
N ARG A 74 -9.10 -4.15 -11.28
CA ARG A 74 -10.27 -4.09 -12.17
C ARG A 74 -11.47 -3.52 -11.42
N ASN A 75 -12.19 -2.63 -12.09
CA ASN A 75 -13.49 -2.18 -11.62
C ASN A 75 -14.60 -2.91 -12.39
N ILE A 76 -15.54 -3.51 -11.69
CA ILE A 76 -16.62 -4.31 -12.26
C ILE A 76 -17.93 -3.86 -11.64
N ARG A 77 -18.99 -3.85 -12.47
CA ARG A 77 -20.36 -3.67 -12.02
C ARG A 77 -21.11 -4.99 -12.14
N LEU A 78 -21.73 -5.43 -11.05
CA LEU A 78 -22.56 -6.62 -11.01
C LEU A 78 -24.02 -6.22 -10.75
N PRO A 79 -25.00 -6.78 -11.52
CA PRO A 79 -26.42 -6.37 -11.43
C PRO A 79 -27.13 -6.95 -10.21
N PHE A 80 -26.41 -7.34 -9.17
CA PHE A 80 -26.94 -7.94 -7.95
C PHE A 80 -26.09 -7.56 -6.75
N ARG A 81 -26.63 -7.85 -5.55
CA ARG A 81 -26.00 -7.62 -4.26
C ARG A 81 -25.72 -8.95 -3.56
N GLY A 82 -24.92 -8.85 -2.51
CA GLY A 82 -24.65 -9.93 -1.58
C GLY A 82 -23.34 -10.66 -1.86
N ASP A 83 -22.53 -10.75 -0.83
CA ASP A 83 -21.17 -11.30 -0.84
C ASP A 83 -21.08 -12.70 -1.49
N ARG A 84 -22.04 -13.58 -1.17
CA ARG A 84 -22.09 -14.93 -1.74
C ARG A 84 -22.23 -14.94 -3.26
N ARG A 85 -23.15 -14.12 -3.80
CA ARG A 85 -23.39 -14.03 -5.25
C ARG A 85 -22.18 -13.40 -5.95
N ILE A 86 -21.62 -12.33 -5.35
CA ILE A 86 -20.42 -11.67 -5.86
C ILE A 86 -19.29 -12.70 -5.98
N ARG A 87 -18.99 -13.47 -4.93
CA ARG A 87 -17.94 -14.52 -4.95
C ARG A 87 -18.14 -15.56 -6.03
N GLN A 88 -19.37 -16.00 -6.24
CA GLN A 88 -19.69 -17.04 -7.23
C GLN A 88 -19.54 -16.57 -8.68
N THR A 89 -19.68 -15.28 -8.95
CA THR A 89 -19.74 -14.74 -10.31
C THR A 89 -18.53 -13.87 -10.66
N LEU A 90 -17.77 -13.41 -9.68
CA LEU A 90 -16.68 -12.45 -9.88
C LEU A 90 -15.62 -13.00 -10.85
N ALA A 91 -15.28 -14.28 -10.75
CA ALA A 91 -14.30 -14.91 -11.63
C ALA A 91 -14.75 -14.85 -13.10
N PHE A 92 -16.01 -15.18 -13.38
CA PHE A 92 -16.58 -15.11 -14.76
C PHE A 92 -16.61 -13.67 -15.27
N ALA A 93 -16.90 -12.70 -14.42
CA ALA A 93 -16.90 -11.30 -14.79
C ALA A 93 -15.49 -10.74 -15.04
N LEU A 94 -14.48 -11.33 -14.39
CA LEU A 94 -13.07 -10.94 -14.55
C LEU A 94 -12.39 -11.57 -15.77
N GLU A 95 -12.82 -12.77 -16.17
CA GLU A 95 -12.19 -13.55 -17.24
C GLU A 95 -11.96 -12.74 -18.53
N PRO A 96 -12.95 -12.00 -19.08
CA PRO A 96 -12.75 -11.21 -20.28
C PRO A 96 -11.91 -9.94 -20.07
N LEU A 97 -11.61 -9.57 -18.82
CA LEU A 97 -10.91 -8.35 -18.43
C LEU A 97 -9.45 -8.61 -18.03
N THR A 98 -9.00 -9.85 -18.03
CA THR A 98 -7.63 -10.23 -17.68
C THR A 98 -6.96 -10.99 -18.81
N HIS A 99 -5.65 -10.74 -18.99
CA HIS A 99 -4.83 -11.50 -19.94
C HIS A 99 -4.21 -12.74 -19.29
N GLN A 100 -4.28 -12.85 -17.96
CA GLN A 100 -3.73 -13.96 -17.21
C GLN A 100 -4.80 -15.02 -16.97
N PRO A 101 -4.44 -16.32 -17.00
CA PRO A 101 -5.35 -17.37 -16.60
C PRO A 101 -5.79 -17.17 -15.14
N LEU A 102 -7.09 -17.24 -14.86
CA LEU A 102 -7.61 -16.99 -13.51
C LEU A 102 -7.11 -18.00 -12.47
N ASN A 103 -6.70 -19.19 -12.88
CA ASN A 103 -6.09 -20.20 -12.00
C ASN A 103 -4.65 -19.85 -11.59
N SER A 104 -3.98 -18.92 -12.27
CA SER A 104 -2.62 -18.45 -11.94
C SER A 104 -2.61 -17.27 -10.95
N VAL A 105 -3.77 -16.70 -10.62
CA VAL A 105 -3.88 -15.53 -9.74
C VAL A 105 -4.71 -15.83 -8.48
N PHE A 106 -4.42 -15.09 -7.41
CA PHE A 106 -5.34 -14.90 -6.30
C PHE A 106 -6.18 -13.66 -6.58
N ILE A 107 -7.47 -13.75 -6.32
CA ILE A 107 -8.42 -12.65 -6.51
C ILE A 107 -9.02 -12.30 -5.16
N ASP A 108 -8.91 -11.02 -4.79
CA ASP A 108 -9.69 -10.45 -3.69
C ASP A 108 -10.33 -9.13 -4.12
N TYR A 109 -11.31 -8.64 -3.38
CA TYR A 109 -12.09 -7.48 -3.81
C TYR A 109 -12.64 -6.65 -2.66
N LEU A 110 -12.85 -5.38 -2.96
CA LEU A 110 -13.59 -4.44 -2.13
C LEU A 110 -14.90 -4.09 -2.83
N VAL A 111 -15.97 -3.96 -2.05
CA VAL A 111 -17.24 -3.46 -2.55
C VAL A 111 -17.24 -1.95 -2.40
N SER A 112 -17.23 -1.23 -3.52
CA SER A 112 -17.14 0.24 -3.53
C SER A 112 -18.50 0.93 -3.47
N SER A 113 -19.60 0.29 -3.90
CA SER A 113 -20.99 0.72 -3.73
C SER A 113 -21.95 -0.47 -3.77
N GLN A 114 -23.12 -0.36 -3.12
CA GLN A 114 -24.15 -1.40 -3.05
C GLN A 114 -25.58 -0.82 -3.13
N ASP A 115 -25.83 0.20 -3.95
CA ASP A 115 -27.20 0.76 -4.08
C ASP A 115 -28.14 -0.20 -4.82
N VAL A 116 -28.26 -0.09 -6.13
CA VAL A 116 -29.05 -1.01 -6.97
C VAL A 116 -28.16 -2.14 -7.50
N GLN A 117 -26.90 -1.84 -7.81
CA GLN A 117 -25.86 -2.74 -8.31
C GLN A 117 -24.69 -2.78 -7.35
N SER A 118 -23.87 -3.82 -7.42
CA SER A 118 -22.60 -3.85 -6.69
C SER A 118 -21.48 -3.34 -7.58
N GLU A 119 -20.82 -2.26 -7.14
CA GLU A 119 -19.55 -1.84 -7.71
C GLU A 119 -18.43 -2.52 -6.96
N ILE A 120 -17.60 -3.25 -7.70
CA ILE A 120 -16.52 -4.09 -7.18
C ILE A 120 -15.19 -3.52 -7.65
N PHE A 121 -14.28 -3.32 -6.72
CA PHE A 121 -12.88 -3.05 -7.00
C PHE A 121 -12.07 -4.30 -6.69
N ALA A 122 -11.72 -5.05 -7.73
CA ALA A 122 -10.98 -6.31 -7.63
C ALA A 122 -9.48 -6.10 -7.79
N ALA A 123 -8.69 -6.85 -7.02
CA ALA A 123 -7.24 -6.93 -7.09
C ALA A 123 -6.84 -8.38 -7.39
N LEU A 124 -5.93 -8.55 -8.36
CA LEU A 124 -5.43 -9.83 -8.83
C LEU A 124 -3.92 -9.87 -8.61
N ALA A 125 -3.46 -10.82 -7.82
CA ALA A 125 -2.03 -11.07 -7.53
C ALA A 125 -1.60 -12.42 -8.07
N ASP A 126 -0.43 -12.51 -8.70
CA ASP A 126 0.13 -13.77 -9.15
C ASP A 126 0.35 -14.73 -7.98
N ARG A 127 -0.05 -15.99 -8.14
CA ARG A 127 0.13 -17.02 -7.10
C ARG A 127 1.60 -17.24 -6.78
N SER A 128 2.48 -17.20 -7.79
CA SER A 128 3.94 -17.29 -7.60
C SER A 128 4.45 -16.18 -6.69
N LEU A 129 4.02 -14.92 -6.94
CA LEU A 129 4.42 -13.78 -6.14
C LEU A 129 3.98 -13.92 -4.67
N VAL A 130 2.74 -14.34 -4.42
CA VAL A 130 2.24 -14.60 -3.05
C VAL A 130 3.01 -15.75 -2.40
N GLY A 131 3.37 -16.79 -3.18
CA GLY A 131 4.21 -17.91 -2.75
C GLY A 131 5.60 -17.42 -2.32
N GLU A 132 6.30 -16.69 -3.19
CA GLU A 132 7.62 -16.10 -2.92
C GLU A 132 7.63 -15.27 -1.64
N TRP A 133 6.61 -14.41 -1.43
CA TRP A 133 6.46 -13.60 -0.20
C TRP A 133 6.26 -14.47 1.04
N THR A 134 5.47 -15.53 0.90
CA THR A 134 5.21 -16.46 2.00
C THR A 134 6.47 -17.25 2.36
N GLU A 135 7.20 -17.76 1.38
CA GLU A 135 8.46 -18.49 1.55
C GLU A 135 9.54 -17.60 2.15
N LEU A 136 9.66 -16.35 1.68
CA LEU A 136 10.59 -15.36 2.20
C LEU A 136 10.38 -15.08 3.70
N LEU A 137 9.15 -15.06 4.18
CA LEU A 137 8.81 -14.71 5.56
C LEU A 137 8.67 -15.90 6.49
N SER A 138 8.42 -17.11 5.96
CA SER A 138 8.16 -18.32 6.76
C SER A 138 9.27 -18.69 7.75
N PRO A 139 10.60 -18.48 7.47
CA PRO A 139 11.64 -18.79 8.42
C PRO A 139 11.69 -17.85 9.64
N HIS A 140 11.06 -16.68 9.53
CA HIS A 140 11.22 -15.58 10.48
C HIS A 140 9.99 -15.31 11.33
N THR A 141 8.82 -15.72 10.87
CA THR A 141 7.53 -15.38 11.51
C THR A 141 6.78 -16.61 11.91
N ARG A 142 5.93 -16.51 12.95
CA ARG A 142 5.03 -17.60 13.33
C ARG A 142 4.11 -17.99 12.17
N GLU A 143 3.55 -16.99 11.53
CA GLU A 143 2.70 -17.12 10.34
C GLU A 143 2.62 -15.76 9.62
N THR A 144 2.44 -15.78 8.31
CA THR A 144 2.03 -14.61 7.54
C THR A 144 0.51 -14.65 7.40
N ALA A 145 -0.21 -13.97 8.31
CA ALA A 145 -1.67 -14.05 8.39
C ALA A 145 -2.37 -13.24 7.28
N VAL A 146 -1.76 -12.13 6.87
CA VAL A 146 -2.32 -11.22 5.85
C VAL A 146 -1.23 -10.81 4.88
N ILE A 147 -1.54 -10.87 3.60
CA ILE A 147 -0.79 -10.21 2.52
C ILE A 147 -1.76 -9.27 1.81
N ASP A 148 -1.62 -7.97 2.05
CA ASP A 148 -2.46 -6.91 1.48
C ASP A 148 -1.83 -6.29 0.23
N VAL A 149 -2.35 -5.16 -0.24
CA VAL A 149 -1.78 -4.31 -1.28
C VAL A 149 -1.06 -3.13 -0.64
N GLY A 150 0.12 -2.77 -1.11
CA GLY A 150 0.89 -1.61 -0.61
C GLY A 150 0.04 -0.33 -0.54
N ALA A 151 0.23 0.46 0.53
CA ALA A 151 -0.53 1.65 0.91
C ALA A 151 -2.03 1.45 1.21
N ALA A 152 -2.67 0.34 0.80
CA ALA A 152 -4.10 0.11 1.07
C ALA A 152 -4.42 -0.01 2.58
N PRO A 153 -3.60 -0.67 3.43
CA PRO A 153 -3.81 -0.68 4.88
C PRO A 153 -3.81 0.71 5.51
N LEU A 154 -2.94 1.60 5.06
CA LEU A 154 -2.88 2.98 5.53
C LEU A 154 -4.15 3.75 5.11
N ALA A 155 -4.55 3.67 3.85
CA ALA A 155 -5.80 4.27 3.38
C ALA A 155 -7.00 3.72 4.16
N ALA A 156 -7.08 2.41 4.37
CA ALA A 156 -8.14 1.78 5.15
C ALA A 156 -8.13 2.21 6.64
N PHE A 157 -6.96 2.47 7.22
CA PHE A 157 -6.85 3.02 8.57
C PHE A 157 -7.43 4.44 8.63
N LEU A 158 -7.06 5.31 7.70
CA LEU A 158 -7.54 6.68 7.63
C LEU A 158 -9.07 6.75 7.45
N LEU A 159 -9.65 5.80 6.71
CA LEU A 159 -11.09 5.66 6.51
C LEU A 159 -11.88 5.16 7.74
N ARG A 160 -11.22 4.86 8.88
CA ARG A 160 -11.92 4.50 10.13
C ARG A 160 -12.62 5.69 10.78
N LYS A 161 -12.09 6.88 10.56
CA LYS A 161 -12.73 8.14 10.99
C LYS A 161 -13.62 8.67 9.85
N PRO A 162 -14.77 9.29 10.20
CA PRO A 162 -15.56 9.99 9.21
C PRO A 162 -14.70 11.04 8.50
N ASP A 163 -14.69 11.01 7.19
CA ASP A 163 -14.05 12.02 6.37
C ASP A 163 -15.13 12.92 5.76
N SER A 164 -15.05 14.22 6.01
CA SER A 164 -15.93 15.22 5.42
C SER A 164 -15.58 15.54 3.98
N HIS A 165 -14.42 15.07 3.52
CA HIS A 165 -13.96 15.33 2.16
C HIS A 165 -14.63 14.37 1.18
N ALA A 166 -15.13 14.94 0.08
CA ALA A 166 -15.82 14.17 -0.95
C ALA A 166 -14.89 13.18 -1.66
N CYS A 167 -13.61 13.56 -1.90
CA CYS A 167 -12.59 12.71 -2.45
C CYS A 167 -11.23 13.02 -1.81
N THR A 168 -10.61 12.02 -1.17
CA THR A 168 -9.26 12.11 -0.60
C THR A 168 -8.30 11.25 -1.42
N LEU A 169 -7.14 11.80 -1.74
CA LEU A 169 -6.03 11.11 -2.38
C LEU A 169 -4.96 10.79 -1.34
N VAL A 170 -4.66 9.51 -1.13
CA VAL A 170 -3.52 9.06 -0.35
C VAL A 170 -2.39 8.73 -1.31
N LEU A 171 -1.26 9.43 -1.18
CA LEU A 171 -0.05 9.24 -1.99
C LEU A 171 1.06 8.64 -1.12
N ASP A 172 1.42 7.40 -1.38
CA ASP A 172 2.62 6.77 -0.84
C ASP A 172 3.77 6.89 -1.85
N VAL A 173 4.64 7.85 -1.61
CA VAL A 173 5.80 8.12 -2.47
C VAL A 173 7.00 7.36 -1.93
N GLY A 174 7.35 6.26 -2.59
CA GLY A 174 8.49 5.41 -2.24
C GLY A 174 9.82 5.90 -2.82
N LEU A 175 10.81 5.01 -2.85
CA LEU A 175 12.11 5.28 -3.47
C LEU A 175 12.00 5.40 -4.99
N ARG A 176 11.36 4.43 -5.66
CA ARG A 176 11.25 4.34 -7.12
C ARG A 176 9.85 4.64 -7.63
N ASP A 177 8.87 4.31 -6.85
CA ASP A 177 7.47 4.21 -7.26
C ASP A 177 6.56 4.93 -6.29
N THR A 178 5.41 5.37 -6.80
CA THR A 178 4.35 6.01 -6.02
C THR A 178 3.04 5.22 -6.18
N THR A 179 2.41 4.89 -5.07
CA THR A 179 1.06 4.35 -5.05
C THR A 179 0.07 5.46 -4.70
N ALA A 180 -0.88 5.70 -5.61
CA ALA A 180 -1.97 6.64 -5.44
C ALA A 180 -3.27 5.89 -5.14
N ILE A 181 -3.90 6.19 -4.00
CA ILE A 181 -5.17 5.60 -3.59
C ILE A 181 -6.22 6.70 -3.50
N PHE A 182 -7.23 6.59 -4.36
CA PHE A 182 -8.38 7.48 -4.38
C PHE A 182 -9.46 6.90 -3.47
N THR A 183 -9.89 7.69 -2.49
CA THR A 183 -10.93 7.30 -1.53
C THR A 183 -12.09 8.29 -1.59
N ALA A 184 -13.30 7.77 -1.49
CA ALA A 184 -14.51 8.58 -1.39
C ALA A 184 -15.57 7.79 -0.62
N GLU A 185 -16.46 8.48 0.09
CA GLU A 185 -17.58 7.88 0.84
C GLU A 185 -17.13 6.75 1.78
N GLY A 186 -15.98 6.95 2.44
CA GLY A 186 -15.41 5.98 3.38
C GLY A 186 -14.90 4.68 2.74
N ARG A 187 -14.58 4.67 1.44
CA ARG A 187 -14.16 3.49 0.67
C ARG A 187 -13.00 3.80 -0.25
N ILE A 188 -12.17 2.80 -0.52
CA ILE A 188 -11.19 2.83 -1.60
C ILE A 188 -11.95 2.70 -2.92
N ARG A 189 -11.76 3.65 -3.82
CA ARG A 189 -12.40 3.71 -5.14
C ARG A 189 -11.48 3.26 -6.26
N HIS A 190 -10.18 3.59 -6.15
CA HIS A 190 -9.18 3.24 -7.15
C HIS A 190 -7.78 3.24 -6.55
N ILE A 191 -6.92 2.38 -7.07
CA ILE A 191 -5.50 2.34 -6.78
C ILE A 191 -4.75 2.42 -8.12
N ARG A 192 -3.78 3.31 -8.20
CA ARG A 192 -2.89 3.45 -9.36
C ARG A 192 -1.45 3.56 -8.92
N HIS A 193 -0.60 2.93 -9.68
CA HIS A 193 0.84 2.98 -9.54
C HIS A 193 1.45 3.95 -10.55
N PHE A 194 2.53 4.65 -10.15
CA PHE A 194 3.30 5.57 -10.98
C PHE A 194 4.79 5.30 -10.80
N HIS A 195 5.54 5.28 -11.90
CA HIS A 195 7.00 5.17 -11.90
C HIS A 195 7.66 6.52 -11.56
N PHE A 196 7.40 6.97 -10.36
CA PHE A 196 7.95 8.18 -9.77
C PHE A 196 8.25 7.93 -8.29
N GLY A 197 9.45 8.33 -7.82
CA GLY A 197 9.86 8.21 -6.43
C GLY A 197 11.03 9.12 -6.11
N GLY A 198 11.46 9.10 -4.85
CA GLY A 198 12.54 9.94 -4.32
C GLY A 198 13.88 9.78 -5.04
N GLU A 199 14.15 8.62 -5.67
CA GLU A 199 15.37 8.34 -6.44
C GLU A 199 15.52 9.29 -7.64
N LYS A 200 14.42 9.62 -8.34
CA LYS A 200 14.47 10.58 -9.47
C LYS A 200 14.91 11.97 -9.03
N ALA A 201 14.43 12.42 -7.86
CA ALA A 201 14.87 13.69 -7.30
C ALA A 201 16.34 13.65 -6.88
N THR A 202 16.80 12.53 -6.27
CA THR A 202 18.22 12.35 -5.93
C THR A 202 19.11 12.36 -7.16
N GLN A 203 18.72 11.66 -8.23
CA GLN A 203 19.45 11.66 -9.50
C GLN A 203 19.53 13.06 -10.11
N ALA A 204 18.42 13.82 -10.12
CA ALA A 204 18.41 15.19 -10.64
C ALA A 204 19.38 16.10 -9.87
N VAL A 205 19.47 15.96 -8.54
CA VAL A 205 20.46 16.67 -7.72
C VAL A 205 21.88 16.24 -8.07
N ALA A 206 22.14 14.92 -8.14
CA ALA A 206 23.46 14.36 -8.43
C ALA A 206 24.01 14.84 -9.80
N GLU A 207 23.16 14.79 -10.83
CA GLU A 207 23.51 15.20 -12.19
C GLU A 207 23.78 16.71 -12.26
N THR A 208 22.89 17.51 -11.65
CA THR A 208 23.00 18.98 -11.71
C THR A 208 24.24 19.49 -10.97
N LEU A 209 24.55 18.91 -9.82
CA LEU A 209 25.68 19.31 -8.97
C LEU A 209 26.96 18.50 -9.24
N ARG A 210 26.90 17.52 -10.15
CA ARG A 210 28.02 16.63 -10.51
C ARG A 210 28.64 15.93 -9.29
N MET A 211 27.79 15.39 -8.42
CA MET A 211 28.17 14.67 -7.21
C MET A 211 27.68 13.22 -7.24
N ASP A 212 28.18 12.37 -6.34
CA ASP A 212 27.66 11.03 -6.20
C ASP A 212 26.23 11.00 -5.61
N THR A 213 25.52 9.92 -5.85
CA THR A 213 24.12 9.78 -5.43
C THR A 213 23.93 9.75 -3.92
N ALA A 214 24.92 9.29 -3.16
CA ALA A 214 24.86 9.25 -1.69
C ALA A 214 24.96 10.66 -1.11
N ALA A 215 25.86 11.48 -1.63
CA ALA A 215 26.00 12.89 -1.26
C ALA A 215 24.75 13.70 -1.69
N ALA A 216 24.21 13.44 -2.89
CA ALA A 216 22.97 14.05 -3.37
C ALA A 216 21.76 13.68 -2.51
N GLU A 217 21.66 12.43 -2.06
CA GLU A 217 20.58 11.98 -1.15
C GLU A 217 20.70 12.64 0.22
N ALA A 218 21.93 12.78 0.76
CA ALA A 218 22.17 13.48 2.02
C ALA A 218 21.77 14.97 1.92
N LEU A 219 22.15 15.63 0.83
CA LEU A 219 21.79 17.02 0.58
C LEU A 219 20.27 17.21 0.43
N LYS A 220 19.61 16.31 -0.30
CA LYS A 220 18.15 16.31 -0.45
C LYS A 220 17.46 16.16 0.91
N LYS A 221 17.92 15.22 1.77
CA LYS A 221 17.37 14.99 3.12
C LYS A 221 17.58 16.18 4.04
N ALA A 222 18.69 16.89 3.91
CA ALA A 222 18.93 18.11 4.67
C ALA A 222 17.98 19.26 4.28
N GLY A 223 17.33 19.19 3.11
CA GLY A 223 16.44 20.22 2.61
C GLY A 223 17.13 21.46 2.05
N ASP A 224 18.46 21.46 2.01
CA ASP A 224 19.30 22.61 1.59
C ASP A 224 19.83 22.42 0.16
N ILE A 225 18.91 22.27 -0.79
CA ILE A 225 19.24 22.06 -2.20
C ILE A 225 19.44 23.42 -2.89
N PRO A 226 20.64 23.70 -3.49
CA PRO A 226 20.87 24.91 -4.25
C PRO A 226 19.89 25.09 -5.41
N GLU A 227 19.57 26.35 -5.75
CA GLU A 227 18.51 26.63 -6.75
C GLU A 227 18.67 25.92 -8.11
N PRO A 228 19.88 25.77 -8.73
CA PRO A 228 19.98 24.99 -9.96
C PRO A 228 19.46 23.56 -9.82
N ALA A 229 19.80 22.87 -8.72
CA ALA A 229 19.35 21.51 -8.44
C ALA A 229 17.88 21.47 -7.99
N ALA A 230 17.41 22.46 -7.23
CA ALA A 230 16.02 22.59 -6.87
C ALA A 230 15.12 22.76 -8.11
N ALA A 231 15.57 23.52 -9.12
CA ALA A 231 14.88 23.63 -10.40
C ALA A 231 14.80 22.27 -11.12
N SER A 232 15.88 21.48 -11.11
CA SER A 232 15.91 20.15 -11.71
C SER A 232 14.99 19.19 -10.97
N VAL A 233 14.93 19.22 -9.64
CA VAL A 233 13.97 18.44 -8.84
C VAL A 233 12.53 18.80 -9.20
N ARG A 234 12.23 20.08 -9.38
CA ARG A 234 10.91 20.51 -9.84
C ARG A 234 10.58 19.95 -11.21
N ALA A 235 11.51 19.99 -12.16
CA ALA A 235 11.31 19.50 -13.52
C ALA A 235 11.01 18.00 -13.57
N VAL A 236 11.67 17.18 -12.76
CA VAL A 236 11.38 15.71 -12.72
C VAL A 236 10.06 15.36 -12.03
N CYS A 237 9.47 16.28 -11.25
CA CYS A 237 8.14 16.11 -10.68
C CYS A 237 7.01 16.40 -11.69
N ASP A 238 7.24 17.26 -12.70
CA ASP A 238 6.18 17.74 -13.60
C ASP A 238 5.46 16.65 -14.39
N PRO A 239 6.13 15.67 -14.98
CA PRO A 239 5.47 14.57 -15.67
C PRO A 239 4.55 13.77 -14.74
N PHE A 240 5.01 13.48 -13.51
CA PHE A 240 4.22 12.76 -12.51
C PHE A 240 2.96 13.55 -12.12
N LEU A 241 3.09 14.84 -11.83
CA LEU A 241 1.95 15.69 -11.46
C LEU A 241 0.92 15.78 -12.60
N SER A 242 1.39 15.90 -13.84
CA SER A 242 0.53 15.91 -15.03
C SER A 242 -0.22 14.59 -15.21
N GLU A 243 0.47 13.47 -15.05
CA GLU A 243 -0.14 12.13 -15.15
C GLU A 243 -1.14 11.88 -14.02
N LEU A 244 -0.84 12.33 -12.80
CA LEU A 244 -1.72 12.24 -11.65
C LEU A 244 -3.01 13.05 -11.87
N LYS A 245 -2.90 14.27 -12.41
CA LYS A 245 -4.04 15.12 -12.74
C LYS A 245 -4.90 14.53 -13.85
N ASN A 246 -4.29 13.96 -14.89
CA ASN A 246 -5.00 13.26 -15.95
C ASN A 246 -5.74 12.04 -15.39
N THR A 247 -5.16 11.33 -14.42
CA THR A 247 -5.80 10.21 -13.73
C THR A 247 -7.03 10.65 -12.95
N GLN A 248 -6.93 11.73 -12.18
CA GLN A 248 -8.08 12.31 -11.47
C GLN A 248 -9.23 12.61 -12.45
N ARG A 249 -8.93 13.33 -13.54
CA ARG A 249 -9.91 13.70 -14.57
C ARG A 249 -10.59 12.46 -15.14
N PHE A 250 -9.78 11.47 -15.55
CA PHE A 250 -10.31 10.21 -16.09
C PHE A 250 -11.24 9.50 -15.09
N LEU A 251 -10.86 9.41 -13.81
CA LEU A 251 -11.67 8.75 -12.80
C LEU A 251 -12.99 9.51 -12.53
N PHE A 252 -12.95 10.83 -12.55
CA PHE A 252 -14.14 11.67 -12.43
C PHE A 252 -15.06 11.51 -13.62
N ASP A 253 -14.55 11.60 -14.84
CA ASP A 253 -15.32 11.43 -16.09
C ASP A 253 -15.96 10.04 -16.20
N GLN A 254 -15.32 9.01 -15.63
CA GLN A 254 -15.86 7.65 -15.55
C GLN A 254 -16.83 7.43 -14.37
N GLY A 255 -17.10 8.46 -13.57
CA GLY A 255 -17.95 8.36 -12.38
C GLY A 255 -17.41 7.44 -11.28
N ARG A 256 -16.09 7.19 -11.26
CA ARG A 256 -15.43 6.35 -10.25
C ARG A 256 -15.15 7.09 -8.95
N ILE A 257 -14.96 8.40 -9.05
CA ILE A 257 -14.91 9.32 -7.92
C ILE A 257 -16.02 10.36 -8.08
N PRO A 258 -16.66 10.79 -6.97
CA PRO A 258 -17.84 11.67 -7.04
C PRO A 258 -17.51 13.13 -7.35
N SER A 259 -16.25 13.52 -7.12
CA SER A 259 -15.78 14.90 -7.30
C SER A 259 -14.27 14.92 -7.60
N GLU A 260 -13.76 16.09 -7.88
CA GLU A 260 -12.30 16.31 -7.85
C GLU A 260 -11.74 16.04 -6.46
N ILE A 261 -10.41 15.80 -6.38
CA ILE A 261 -9.70 15.64 -5.11
C ILE A 261 -9.87 16.90 -4.28
N SER A 262 -10.29 16.74 -3.03
CA SER A 262 -10.49 17.83 -2.06
C SER A 262 -9.44 17.84 -0.95
N ARG A 263 -8.64 16.77 -0.83
CA ARG A 263 -7.58 16.61 0.16
C ARG A 263 -6.52 15.63 -0.35
N ILE A 264 -5.25 15.89 -0.04
CA ILE A 264 -4.14 14.96 -0.32
C ILE A 264 -3.46 14.61 1.00
N ILE A 265 -3.29 13.31 1.24
CA ILE A 265 -2.48 12.77 2.34
C ILE A 265 -1.21 12.19 1.73
N LEU A 266 -0.06 12.72 2.14
CA LEU A 266 1.24 12.39 1.59
C LEU A 266 2.06 11.56 2.59
N THR A 267 2.61 10.43 2.15
CA THR A 267 3.40 9.51 2.95
C THR A 267 4.50 8.85 2.12
N GLY A 268 5.33 8.04 2.77
CA GLY A 268 6.48 7.39 2.14
C GLY A 268 7.75 8.23 2.20
N GLY A 269 8.92 7.58 2.10
CA GLY A 269 10.20 8.28 2.18
C GLY A 269 10.45 9.31 1.07
N GLY A 270 9.89 9.07 -0.12
CA GLY A 270 9.95 10.02 -1.24
C GLY A 270 9.07 11.26 -1.05
N ALA A 271 8.10 11.21 -0.16
CA ALA A 271 7.26 12.35 0.22
C ALA A 271 8.07 13.50 0.84
N LEU A 272 9.23 13.17 1.43
CA LEU A 272 10.15 14.13 2.01
C LEU A 272 11.00 14.88 0.96
N THR A 273 10.74 14.65 -0.34
CA THR A 273 11.39 15.41 -1.42
C THR A 273 11.02 16.89 -1.31
N PRO A 274 12.00 17.81 -1.17
CA PRO A 274 11.76 19.23 -1.02
C PRO A 274 10.90 19.79 -2.16
N GLY A 275 9.87 20.55 -1.81
CA GLY A 275 8.96 21.22 -2.74
C GLY A 275 7.86 20.32 -3.35
N LEU A 276 7.84 19.01 -3.07
CA LEU A 276 6.81 18.10 -3.63
C LEU A 276 5.41 18.42 -3.07
N ALA A 277 5.30 18.61 -1.75
CA ALA A 277 4.02 18.91 -1.10
C ALA A 277 3.41 20.22 -1.59
N GLU A 278 4.23 21.27 -1.71
CA GLU A 278 3.81 22.58 -2.22
C GLU A 278 3.38 22.52 -3.69
N ARG A 279 4.05 21.72 -4.50
CA ARG A 279 3.69 21.53 -5.91
C ARG A 279 2.38 20.75 -6.04
N LEU A 280 2.18 19.70 -5.26
CA LEU A 280 0.89 18.99 -5.18
C LEU A 280 -0.22 19.95 -4.78
N SER A 281 -0.03 20.72 -3.72
CA SER A 281 -1.01 21.71 -3.26
C SER A 281 -1.38 22.73 -4.34
N ARG A 282 -0.38 23.27 -5.05
CA ARG A 282 -0.63 24.20 -6.16
C ARG A 282 -1.31 23.55 -7.36
N THR A 283 -0.91 22.32 -7.73
CA THR A 283 -1.44 21.61 -8.90
C THR A 283 -2.92 21.24 -8.72
N PHE A 284 -3.31 20.87 -7.52
CA PHE A 284 -4.66 20.41 -7.21
C PHE A 284 -5.52 21.49 -6.51
N ALA A 285 -4.90 22.61 -6.08
CA ALA A 285 -5.53 23.67 -5.29
C ALA A 285 -6.17 23.15 -3.98
N VAL A 286 -5.49 22.21 -3.30
CA VAL A 286 -5.97 21.55 -2.08
C VAL A 286 -4.90 21.53 -0.98
N CYS A 287 -5.34 21.27 0.26
CA CYS A 287 -4.42 21.01 1.37
C CYS A 287 -3.70 19.67 1.17
N VAL A 288 -2.39 19.67 1.43
CA VAL A 288 -1.54 18.46 1.47
C VAL A 288 -1.07 18.28 2.89
N GLU A 289 -1.40 17.13 3.47
CA GLU A 289 -1.10 16.79 4.86
C GLU A 289 -0.21 15.54 4.90
N GLY A 290 0.68 15.47 5.89
CA GLY A 290 1.39 14.24 6.21
C GLY A 290 0.54 13.29 7.03
N THR A 291 0.98 12.04 7.14
CA THR A 291 0.39 11.08 8.07
C THR A 291 0.98 11.25 9.48
N ASP A 292 0.17 10.94 10.50
CA ASP A 292 0.60 10.74 11.88
C ASP A 292 -0.40 9.81 12.58
N LEU A 293 -0.15 8.51 12.45
CA LEU A 293 -1.02 7.49 13.02
C LEU A 293 -0.87 7.39 14.54
N ILE A 294 0.29 7.75 15.10
CA ILE A 294 0.54 7.72 16.54
C ILE A 294 -0.37 8.73 17.24
N THR A 295 -0.38 9.97 16.78
CA THR A 295 -1.26 11.01 17.33
C THR A 295 -2.74 10.73 17.05
N SER A 296 -3.02 10.06 15.94
CA SER A 296 -4.39 9.74 15.54
C SER A 296 -4.99 8.53 16.26
N GLY A 297 -4.18 7.68 16.88
CA GLY A 297 -4.56 6.42 17.51
C GLY A 297 -4.29 6.42 19.03
N ASN A 298 -4.69 5.33 19.68
CA ASN A 298 -4.42 5.07 21.08
C ASN A 298 -3.28 4.04 21.19
N TYR A 299 -2.04 4.53 21.12
CA TYR A 299 -0.84 3.71 21.18
C TYR A 299 0.00 4.06 22.40
N GLU A 300 0.34 3.05 23.20
CA GLU A 300 1.37 3.13 24.22
C GLU A 300 2.73 2.82 23.60
N MET A 301 3.71 3.66 23.80
CA MET A 301 5.06 3.50 23.26
C MET A 301 6.08 4.10 24.22
N GLU A 302 7.21 3.41 24.38
CA GLU A 302 8.33 3.92 25.17
C GLU A 302 8.94 5.17 24.53
N HIS A 303 9.47 6.07 25.37
CA HIS A 303 10.03 7.33 24.91
C HIS A 303 11.17 7.15 23.89
N ALA A 304 12.02 6.14 24.10
CA ALA A 304 13.11 5.81 23.19
C ALA A 304 12.62 5.45 21.77
N LEU A 305 11.52 4.72 21.66
CA LEU A 305 10.92 4.38 20.37
C LEU A 305 10.25 5.60 19.71
N ARG A 306 9.69 6.49 20.53
CA ARG A 306 9.02 7.71 20.03
C ARG A 306 10.00 8.67 19.38
N SER A 307 11.23 8.78 19.88
CA SER A 307 12.27 9.65 19.31
C SER A 307 12.77 9.19 17.93
N SER A 308 12.60 7.91 17.60
CA SER A 308 12.95 7.33 16.30
C SER A 308 11.76 7.21 15.34
N TRP A 309 10.58 7.70 15.74
CA TRP A 309 9.38 7.59 14.92
C TRP A 309 9.35 8.67 13.84
N GLU A 310 9.34 8.26 12.59
CA GLU A 310 9.13 9.10 11.42
C GLU A 310 7.80 8.70 10.75
N PRO A 311 6.71 9.49 10.92
CA PRO A 311 5.37 9.11 10.44
C PRO A 311 5.34 8.76 8.95
N ALA A 312 5.92 9.59 8.08
CA ALA A 312 5.97 9.35 6.64
C ALA A 312 6.61 8.00 6.27
N ILE A 313 7.48 7.46 7.12
CA ILE A 313 8.22 6.22 6.85
C ILE A 313 7.57 5.01 7.53
N LEU A 314 7.07 5.18 8.78
CA LEU A 314 6.68 4.06 9.64
C LEU A 314 5.17 3.82 9.70
N ASP A 315 4.36 4.82 9.34
CA ASP A 315 2.91 4.74 9.46
C ASP A 315 2.29 3.62 8.61
N GLN A 316 2.89 3.30 7.45
CA GLN A 316 2.46 2.15 6.66
C GLN A 316 2.66 0.82 7.41
N ALA A 317 3.81 0.63 8.06
CA ALA A 317 4.07 -0.57 8.86
C ALA A 317 3.14 -0.62 10.10
N LEU A 318 2.83 0.52 10.72
CA LEU A 318 1.86 0.59 11.81
C LEU A 318 0.45 0.27 11.32
N ALA A 319 0.05 0.78 10.16
CA ALA A 319 -1.26 0.48 9.57
C ALA A 319 -1.41 -1.02 9.27
N LEU A 320 -0.34 -1.68 8.79
CA LEU A 320 -0.28 -3.13 8.64
C LEU A 320 -0.45 -3.85 9.98
N ALA A 321 0.29 -3.46 11.02
CA ALA A 321 0.20 -4.08 12.34
C ALA A 321 -1.19 -3.93 12.99
N THR A 322 -1.91 -2.86 12.68
CA THR A 322 -3.26 -2.60 13.20
C THR A 322 -4.38 -3.14 12.32
N ARG A 323 -4.04 -3.71 11.17
CA ARG A 323 -5.05 -4.26 10.26
C ARG A 323 -5.81 -5.42 10.90
N PRO A 324 -7.15 -5.45 10.83
CA PRO A 324 -7.92 -6.59 11.30
C PRO A 324 -7.57 -7.87 10.51
N MET A 325 -7.40 -8.99 11.22
CA MET A 325 -7.11 -10.31 10.61
C MET A 325 -8.32 -10.91 9.88
N GLY A 326 -9.53 -10.46 10.21
CA GLY A 326 -10.79 -10.93 9.61
C GLY A 326 -11.19 -10.16 8.35
N LYS A 327 -12.41 -10.42 7.88
CA LYS A 327 -13.05 -9.66 6.79
C LYS A 327 -13.12 -8.18 7.19
N GLY A 328 -12.30 -7.35 6.55
CA GLY A 328 -12.13 -5.95 6.91
C GLY A 328 -12.05 -5.05 5.66
N ARG A 329 -11.73 -3.78 5.89
CA ARG A 329 -11.50 -2.79 4.84
C ARG A 329 -10.07 -2.95 4.28
N GLY A 330 -9.84 -3.90 3.38
CA GLY A 330 -8.54 -4.17 2.75
C GLY A 330 -8.52 -5.51 2.05
N PHE A 331 -7.47 -5.77 1.28
CA PHE A 331 -7.29 -7.02 0.55
C PHE A 331 -6.54 -8.04 1.41
N ASN A 332 -6.71 -9.34 1.11
CA ASN A 332 -5.93 -10.40 1.72
C ASN A 332 -5.75 -11.59 0.77
N PHE A 333 -4.60 -11.67 0.14
CA PHE A 333 -4.26 -12.76 -0.77
C PHE A 333 -3.89 -14.08 -0.07
N ARG A 334 -3.90 -14.12 1.28
CA ARG A 334 -3.71 -15.34 2.09
C ARG A 334 -5.02 -16.06 2.41
N GLN A 335 -6.18 -15.46 2.14
CA GLN A 335 -7.44 -16.13 2.40
C GLN A 335 -7.58 -17.38 1.51
N ARG A 336 -7.78 -18.55 2.14
CA ARG A 336 -7.92 -19.86 1.47
C ARG A 336 -9.16 -19.95 0.55
N GLU A 337 -10.14 -19.11 0.76
CA GLU A 337 -11.33 -18.96 -0.08
C GLU A 337 -11.11 -17.84 -1.12
N SER A 338 -10.05 -17.96 -1.93
CA SER A 338 -10.01 -17.15 -3.15
C SER A 338 -11.19 -17.54 -4.04
N VAL A 339 -11.77 -16.57 -4.72
CA VAL A 339 -12.90 -16.74 -5.66
C VAL A 339 -12.65 -17.87 -6.67
N THR A 340 -11.39 -18.28 -6.85
CA THR A 340 -10.95 -19.38 -7.73
C THR A 340 -11.22 -20.80 -7.19
N ALA A 341 -11.57 -20.98 -5.93
CA ALA A 341 -11.91 -22.32 -5.39
C ALA A 341 -13.17 -22.94 -6.04
N GLY A 342 -13.99 -22.14 -6.76
CA GLY A 342 -15.11 -22.61 -7.54
C GLY A 342 -14.74 -23.30 -8.88
N PHE A 343 -13.52 -23.10 -9.39
CA PHE A 343 -13.10 -23.69 -10.67
C PHE A 343 -12.73 -25.18 -10.59
N GLY A 344 -12.36 -25.69 -9.41
CA GLY A 344 -12.09 -27.12 -9.22
C GLY A 344 -13.33 -28.02 -9.39
N GLY A 345 -14.54 -27.43 -9.39
CA GLY A 345 -15.81 -28.15 -9.62
C GLY A 345 -16.21 -28.24 -11.11
N LEU A 346 -15.71 -27.38 -11.99
CA LEU A 346 -16.09 -27.36 -13.39
C LEU A 346 -15.33 -28.38 -14.26
N ASP A 347 -14.09 -28.67 -13.92
CA ASP A 347 -13.34 -29.79 -14.57
C ASP A 347 -14.01 -31.17 -14.30
N GLY A 348 -14.75 -31.30 -13.20
CA GLY A 348 -15.58 -32.48 -12.89
C GLY A 348 -16.87 -32.55 -13.71
N PHE A 349 -17.42 -31.43 -14.16
CA PHE A 349 -18.68 -31.39 -14.91
C PHE A 349 -18.44 -31.60 -16.42
N LEU A 350 -17.36 -31.08 -16.97
CA LEU A 350 -17.00 -31.26 -18.39
C LEU A 350 -16.54 -32.70 -18.69
N LYS A 351 -16.01 -33.42 -17.71
CA LYS A 351 -15.66 -34.85 -17.87
C LYS A 351 -16.84 -35.82 -17.73
N LYS A 352 -17.98 -35.38 -17.23
CA LYS A 352 -19.20 -36.22 -17.11
C LYS A 352 -20.21 -36.02 -18.24
N GLY A 353 -19.99 -35.09 -19.15
CA GLY A 353 -20.84 -34.84 -20.31
C GLY A 353 -20.33 -35.43 -21.62
N ALA A 354 -19.24 -36.20 -21.62
CA ALA A 354 -18.62 -36.84 -22.79
C ALA A 354 -18.48 -38.36 -22.61
N ALA A 355 -19.48 -38.99 -21.94
CA ALA A 355 -19.62 -40.44 -21.87
C ALA A 355 -21.03 -40.87 -22.30
#